data_6550cb0274b31578ef023ba375e6bd26
#
_entry.id   6550cb0274b31578ef023ba375e6bd26
#
_cell.length_a   1.000
_cell.length_b   1.000
_cell.length_c   1.000
_cell.angle_alpha   90.00
_cell.angle_beta   90.00
_cell.angle_gamma   90.00
#
_symmetry.space_group_name_H-M   'P 1'
#
loop_
_entity.id
_entity.type
_entity.pdbx_description
1 polymer ?
#
loop_
_entity_poly.entity_id
_entity_poly.type
_entity_poly.pdbx_seq_one_letter_code
_entity_poly.pdbx_strand_id
1 'polypeptide(L)'
;MDERVMKKCIGKPIPEWDLAHRLPINRFVGPDVQDFGATFNTNSIFMDVIEPSFLEKQWFVTGVVLAFLCIGIGPYVYWLTHIRYPYAADSLGDVFAVCISLGFGFIVWKFGRGLFFGLRYRPIRFHREARKLFTIRTRRFFAKPGEGDIVWEVPWAEDSIFCLHREDTSFGTIFHIRHYTVDDHGNVTRVFSIGREWTGKQQVEMALAQWNYWCSYMKDGPNGLPKPMLFHTQHETPRESFLFSLYSFGMRAPVFIRLLMMPLILVFTVMRIIANATCREPIWPTAIEQISAISPDDLYAEPRSGTPVGWGDTVLAQQRGEYPNGPKARVEDWGVNLMAEGMLQPGSRILLPT
;
A
#
# COMPACT_ATOMS: atom_id res chain seq x y z
N MET A 1 -5.67 -0.85 2.63
CA MET A 1 -7.11 -1.15 2.52
C MET A 1 -7.36 -2.62 2.78
N ASP A 2 -8.36 -2.93 3.57
CA ASP A 2 -8.60 -4.30 4.01
C ASP A 2 -9.17 -5.13 2.84
N GLU A 3 -8.58 -6.30 2.59
CA GLU A 3 -9.19 -7.34 1.73
C GLU A 3 -10.68 -7.59 2.02
N ARG A 4 -11.16 -7.17 3.20
CA ARG A 4 -12.56 -7.31 3.61
C ARG A 4 -13.48 -6.29 2.95
N VAL A 5 -13.01 -5.06 2.73
CA VAL A 5 -13.79 -4.05 2.00
C VAL A 5 -13.94 -4.51 0.56
N MET A 6 -12.85 -5.05 0.00
CA MET A 6 -12.87 -5.66 -1.32
C MET A 6 -13.77 -6.91 -1.38
N LYS A 7 -13.78 -7.74 -0.33
CA LYS A 7 -14.66 -8.92 -0.24
C LYS A 7 -16.16 -8.57 -0.24
N LYS A 8 -16.56 -7.37 0.13
CA LYS A 8 -17.96 -6.95 0.05
C LYS A 8 -18.49 -6.84 -1.39
N CYS A 9 -17.60 -6.70 -2.36
CA CYS A 9 -17.95 -6.65 -3.78
C CYS A 9 -18.12 -8.06 -4.39
N ILE A 10 -17.53 -9.11 -3.77
CA ILE A 10 -17.56 -10.47 -4.32
C ILE A 10 -18.98 -11.01 -4.36
N GLY A 11 -19.37 -11.61 -5.48
CA GLY A 11 -20.71 -12.11 -5.75
C GLY A 11 -21.73 -11.04 -6.11
N LYS A 12 -21.29 -9.80 -6.36
CA LYS A 12 -22.13 -8.67 -6.77
C LYS A 12 -21.61 -8.09 -8.07
N PRO A 13 -22.45 -7.35 -8.84
CA PRO A 13 -21.96 -6.59 -9.99
C PRO A 13 -20.96 -5.52 -9.55
N ILE A 14 -20.13 -5.10 -10.50
CA ILE A 14 -19.18 -3.99 -10.27
C ILE A 14 -19.99 -2.74 -9.90
N PRO A 15 -19.53 -1.94 -8.91
CA PRO A 15 -20.19 -0.69 -8.57
C PRO A 15 -20.35 0.22 -9.80
N GLU A 16 -21.51 0.84 -9.97
CA GLU A 16 -21.81 1.67 -11.15
C GLU A 16 -20.79 2.79 -11.33
N TRP A 17 -20.38 3.43 -10.24
CA TRP A 17 -19.38 4.48 -10.29
C TRP A 17 -18.03 3.97 -10.84
N ASP A 18 -17.58 2.79 -10.41
CA ASP A 18 -16.33 2.19 -10.88
C ASP A 18 -16.42 1.82 -12.35
N LEU A 19 -17.55 1.27 -12.77
CA LEU A 19 -17.79 0.91 -14.17
C LEU A 19 -17.80 2.15 -15.09
N ALA A 20 -18.37 3.26 -14.62
CA ALA A 20 -18.36 4.54 -15.32
C ALA A 20 -16.94 5.14 -15.40
N HIS A 21 -16.04 4.78 -14.48
CA HIS A 21 -14.65 5.26 -14.42
C HIS A 21 -13.65 4.15 -14.78
N ARG A 22 -14.00 3.33 -15.77
CA ARG A 22 -13.11 2.29 -16.30
C ARG A 22 -11.90 2.93 -16.97
N LEU A 23 -10.71 2.41 -16.64
CA LEU A 23 -9.43 2.88 -17.14
C LEU A 23 -9.00 2.06 -18.37
N PRO A 24 -8.80 2.70 -19.53
CA PRO A 24 -8.32 2.03 -20.73
C PRO A 24 -6.82 1.69 -20.59
N ILE A 25 -6.40 0.56 -21.17
CA ILE A 25 -4.99 0.14 -21.18
C ILE A 25 -4.23 0.57 -22.45
N ASN A 26 -4.95 0.98 -23.48
CA ASN A 26 -4.41 1.26 -24.82
C ASN A 26 -4.31 2.76 -25.14
N ARG A 27 -4.80 3.62 -24.26
CA ARG A 27 -4.74 5.09 -24.40
C ARG A 27 -4.51 5.76 -23.07
N PHE A 28 -3.93 6.94 -23.08
CA PHE A 28 -3.72 7.75 -21.89
C PHE A 28 -5.02 8.38 -21.39
N VAL A 29 -5.10 8.52 -20.06
CA VAL A 29 -6.16 9.22 -19.36
C VAL A 29 -5.53 10.44 -18.69
N GLY A 30 -5.70 11.61 -19.29
CA GLY A 30 -5.01 12.83 -18.86
C GLY A 30 -3.63 13.02 -19.50
N PRO A 31 -2.98 14.15 -19.24
CA PRO A 31 -1.76 14.56 -19.94
C PRO A 31 -0.46 14.01 -19.38
N ASP A 32 -0.45 13.61 -18.11
CA ASP A 32 0.78 13.33 -17.37
C ASP A 32 1.10 11.83 -17.32
N VAL A 33 2.43 11.53 -17.30
CA VAL A 33 2.97 10.18 -17.18
C VAL A 33 4.03 10.23 -16.09
N GLN A 34 3.74 9.71 -14.89
CA GLN A 34 4.69 9.74 -13.79
C GLN A 34 4.44 8.65 -12.75
N ASP A 35 5.52 8.02 -12.24
CA ASP A 35 5.44 7.19 -11.04
C ASP A 35 5.60 8.05 -9.79
N PHE A 36 4.58 8.08 -8.96
CA PHE A 36 4.56 8.82 -7.70
C PHE A 36 5.06 7.98 -6.52
N GLY A 37 6.17 7.29 -6.69
CA GLY A 37 6.78 6.48 -5.65
C GLY A 37 5.96 5.24 -5.32
N ALA A 38 5.57 4.49 -6.35
CA ALA A 38 4.87 3.22 -6.21
C ALA A 38 5.75 2.01 -6.58
N THR A 39 6.96 2.21 -7.06
CA THR A 39 7.82 1.17 -7.63
C THR A 39 8.80 0.59 -6.63
N PHE A 40 8.96 -0.73 -6.61
CA PHE A 40 10.07 -1.43 -5.94
C PHE A 40 11.27 -1.60 -6.86
N ASN A 41 11.02 -2.11 -8.06
CA ASN A 41 12.03 -2.32 -9.10
C ASN A 41 11.40 -2.25 -10.49
N THR A 42 12.21 -1.98 -11.48
CA THR A 42 11.83 -2.00 -12.89
C THR A 42 12.98 -2.52 -13.75
N ASN A 43 12.68 -3.15 -14.87
CA ASN A 43 13.64 -3.65 -15.86
C ASN A 43 12.94 -3.81 -17.22
N SER A 44 13.59 -4.41 -18.21
CA SER A 44 13.01 -4.60 -19.54
C SER A 44 11.85 -5.60 -19.57
N ILE A 45 11.75 -6.51 -18.60
CA ILE A 45 10.81 -7.64 -18.57
C ILE A 45 9.62 -7.34 -17.66
N PHE A 46 9.89 -6.86 -16.44
CA PHE A 46 8.85 -6.60 -15.45
C PHE A 46 9.12 -5.35 -14.58
N MET A 47 8.05 -4.88 -13.96
CA MET A 47 8.08 -3.82 -12.95
C MET A 47 7.26 -4.28 -11.74
N ASP A 48 7.83 -4.21 -10.55
CA ASP A 48 7.16 -4.53 -9.29
C ASP A 48 6.66 -3.25 -8.62
N VAL A 49 5.36 -3.18 -8.37
CA VAL A 49 4.64 -2.03 -7.82
C VAL A 49 4.09 -2.38 -6.43
N ILE A 50 3.98 -1.38 -5.56
CA ILE A 50 3.41 -1.55 -4.23
C ILE A 50 1.90 -1.85 -4.27
N GLU A 51 1.43 -2.53 -3.23
CA GLU A 51 0.01 -2.56 -2.86
C GLU A 51 -0.27 -1.47 -1.81
N PRO A 52 -1.47 -0.86 -1.78
CA PRO A 52 -1.78 0.23 -0.84
C PRO A 52 -1.49 -0.11 0.63
N SER A 53 -1.76 -1.35 1.04
CA SER A 53 -1.53 -1.82 2.41
C SER A 53 -0.06 -1.73 2.88
N PHE A 54 0.90 -1.66 1.97
CA PHE A 54 2.32 -1.49 2.31
C PHE A 54 2.59 -0.14 2.97
N LEU A 55 1.97 0.92 2.47
CA LEU A 55 2.17 2.29 2.97
C LEU A 55 1.49 2.52 4.33
N GLU A 56 0.41 1.82 4.61
CA GLU A 56 -0.41 2.02 5.81
C GLU A 56 -0.12 1.02 6.94
N LYS A 57 0.83 0.13 6.76
CA LYS A 57 1.11 -0.98 7.67
C LYS A 57 1.26 -0.56 9.13
N GLN A 58 1.95 0.56 9.40
CA GLN A 58 2.16 1.08 10.75
C GLN A 58 0.86 1.44 11.47
N TRP A 59 -0.14 1.95 10.75
CA TRP A 59 -1.43 2.32 11.33
C TRP A 59 -2.19 1.09 11.81
N PHE A 60 -2.27 0.05 10.98
CA PHE A 60 -2.94 -1.19 11.32
C PHE A 60 -2.25 -1.91 12.48
N VAL A 61 -0.92 -1.95 12.48
CA VAL A 61 -0.13 -2.57 13.55
C VAL A 61 -0.35 -1.84 14.87
N THR A 62 -0.33 -0.50 14.86
CA THR A 62 -0.62 0.30 16.05
C THR A 62 -2.03 0.02 16.58
N GLY A 63 -3.03 -0.06 15.71
CA GLY A 63 -4.40 -0.40 16.10
C GLY A 63 -4.50 -1.77 16.78
N VAL A 64 -3.80 -2.79 16.28
CA VAL A 64 -3.78 -4.13 16.88
C VAL A 64 -3.06 -4.12 18.23
N VAL A 65 -1.94 -3.41 18.36
CA VAL A 65 -1.22 -3.29 19.63
C VAL A 65 -2.07 -2.56 20.67
N LEU A 66 -2.75 -1.48 20.29
CA LEU A 66 -3.68 -0.81 21.19
C LEU A 66 -4.81 -1.75 21.64
N ALA A 67 -5.40 -2.52 20.71
CA ALA A 67 -6.41 -3.52 21.05
C ALA A 67 -5.86 -4.58 22.02
N PHE A 68 -4.60 -5.02 21.83
CA PHE A 68 -3.93 -5.94 22.75
C PHE A 68 -3.80 -5.35 24.16
N LEU A 69 -3.37 -4.10 24.28
CA LEU A 69 -3.29 -3.40 25.57
C LEU A 69 -4.67 -3.27 26.21
N CYS A 70 -5.72 -3.05 25.40
CA CYS A 70 -7.09 -2.96 25.90
C CYS A 70 -7.67 -4.27 26.42
N ILE A 71 -7.07 -5.45 26.11
CA ILE A 71 -7.49 -6.73 26.70
C ILE A 71 -7.41 -6.69 28.23
N GLY A 72 -6.43 -5.96 28.76
CA GLY A 72 -6.26 -5.78 30.20
C GLY A 72 -7.37 -4.96 30.88
N ILE A 73 -8.20 -4.23 30.13
CA ILE A 73 -9.31 -3.42 30.70
C ILE A 73 -10.32 -4.32 31.43
N GLY A 74 -10.69 -5.44 30.84
CA GLY A 74 -11.63 -6.37 31.48
C GLY A 74 -11.17 -6.89 32.83
N PRO A 75 -9.97 -7.51 32.95
CA PRO A 75 -9.41 -7.91 34.23
C PRO A 75 -9.25 -6.75 35.23
N TYR A 76 -8.91 -5.55 34.76
CA TYR A 76 -8.82 -4.36 35.61
C TYR A 76 -10.21 -3.95 36.17
N VAL A 77 -11.25 -3.96 35.37
CA VAL A 77 -12.63 -3.70 35.81
C VAL A 77 -13.06 -4.76 36.83
N TYR A 78 -12.81 -6.04 36.55
CA TYR A 78 -13.08 -7.14 37.49
C TYR A 78 -12.36 -6.92 38.82
N TRP A 79 -11.09 -6.56 38.81
CA TRP A 79 -10.30 -6.26 40.02
C TRP A 79 -10.91 -5.10 40.80
N LEU A 80 -11.29 -4.02 40.15
CA LEU A 80 -11.93 -2.86 40.80
C LEU A 80 -13.24 -3.24 41.48
N THR A 81 -14.08 -4.01 40.83
CA THR A 81 -15.41 -4.35 41.36
C THR A 81 -15.35 -5.37 42.48
N HIS A 82 -14.46 -6.38 42.40
CA HIS A 82 -14.45 -7.50 43.35
C HIS A 82 -13.42 -7.33 44.46
N ILE A 83 -12.27 -6.76 44.17
CA ILE A 83 -11.18 -6.67 45.17
C ILE A 83 -11.20 -5.30 45.86
N ARG A 84 -11.41 -4.23 45.12
CA ARG A 84 -11.42 -2.89 45.69
C ARG A 84 -12.76 -2.47 46.30
N TYR A 85 -13.83 -2.93 45.68
CA TYR A 85 -15.20 -2.61 46.09
C TYR A 85 -16.07 -3.87 46.17
N PRO A 86 -15.80 -4.77 47.14
CA PRO A 86 -16.45 -6.08 47.20
C PRO A 86 -18.00 -6.00 47.41
N TYR A 87 -18.47 -4.89 47.94
CA TYR A 87 -19.92 -4.66 48.10
C TYR A 87 -20.65 -4.20 46.84
N ALA A 88 -19.90 -3.86 45.79
CA ALA A 88 -20.42 -3.47 44.49
C ALA A 88 -20.29 -4.59 43.45
N ALA A 89 -19.91 -5.79 43.87
CA ALA A 89 -19.77 -6.94 43.00
C ALA A 89 -21.11 -7.27 42.34
N ASP A 90 -21.18 -7.10 41.05
CA ASP A 90 -22.38 -7.30 40.25
C ASP A 90 -22.02 -8.28 39.11
N SER A 91 -22.85 -9.31 38.97
CA SER A 91 -22.73 -10.33 37.91
C SER A 91 -22.74 -9.69 36.50
N LEU A 92 -23.40 -8.56 36.36
CA LEU A 92 -23.47 -7.82 35.07
C LEU A 92 -22.14 -7.16 34.75
N GLY A 93 -21.42 -6.64 35.75
CA GLY A 93 -20.05 -6.10 35.59
C GLY A 93 -19.05 -7.17 35.17
N ASP A 94 -19.16 -8.40 35.69
CA ASP A 94 -18.34 -9.54 35.32
C ASP A 94 -18.53 -9.95 33.88
N VAL A 95 -19.78 -10.09 33.47
CA VAL A 95 -20.12 -10.40 32.07
C VAL A 95 -19.55 -9.34 31.14
N PHE A 96 -19.69 -8.06 31.50
CA PHE A 96 -19.17 -6.96 30.71
C PHE A 96 -17.63 -6.99 30.60
N ALA A 97 -16.93 -7.26 31.71
CA ALA A 97 -15.48 -7.40 31.76
C ALA A 97 -14.99 -8.53 30.83
N VAL A 98 -15.64 -9.68 30.89
CA VAL A 98 -15.33 -10.84 30.02
C VAL A 98 -15.61 -10.50 28.56
N CYS A 99 -16.75 -9.90 28.24
CA CYS A 99 -17.12 -9.53 26.87
C CYS A 99 -16.12 -8.53 26.26
N ILE A 100 -15.66 -7.52 27.00
CA ILE A 100 -14.64 -6.58 26.55
C ILE A 100 -13.34 -7.32 26.22
N SER A 101 -12.84 -8.14 27.15
CA SER A 101 -11.58 -8.87 26.95
C SER A 101 -11.64 -9.81 25.76
N LEU A 102 -12.73 -10.54 25.61
CA LEU A 102 -12.96 -11.44 24.45
C LEU A 102 -13.08 -10.65 23.14
N GLY A 103 -13.76 -9.50 23.15
CA GLY A 103 -13.89 -8.63 21.97
C GLY A 103 -12.54 -8.13 21.47
N PHE A 104 -11.71 -7.57 22.37
CA PHE A 104 -10.36 -7.13 22.02
C PHE A 104 -9.45 -8.31 21.66
N GLY A 105 -9.55 -9.45 22.36
CA GLY A 105 -8.84 -10.68 22.04
C GLY A 105 -9.14 -11.17 20.63
N PHE A 106 -10.41 -11.14 20.22
CA PHE A 106 -10.84 -11.47 18.87
C PHE A 106 -10.27 -10.49 17.82
N ILE A 107 -10.25 -9.19 18.10
CA ILE A 107 -9.64 -8.19 17.23
C ILE A 107 -8.16 -8.49 17.05
N VAL A 108 -7.41 -8.70 18.14
CA VAL A 108 -5.98 -9.01 18.10
C VAL A 108 -5.71 -10.29 17.31
N TRP A 109 -6.45 -11.36 17.59
CA TRP A 109 -6.27 -12.63 16.87
C TRP A 109 -6.58 -12.52 15.38
N LYS A 110 -7.71 -11.86 15.05
CA LYS A 110 -8.20 -11.75 13.67
C LYS A 110 -7.33 -10.86 12.79
N PHE A 111 -6.82 -9.75 13.32
CA PHE A 111 -6.02 -8.78 12.57
C PHE A 111 -4.52 -8.99 12.76
N GLY A 112 -4.09 -9.29 13.97
CA GLY A 112 -2.67 -9.41 14.32
C GLY A 112 -1.96 -10.50 13.55
N ARG A 113 -2.63 -11.64 13.31
CA ARG A 113 -2.05 -12.74 12.54
C ARG A 113 -1.58 -12.32 11.15
N GLY A 114 -2.37 -11.54 10.42
CA GLY A 114 -2.02 -11.10 9.08
C GLY A 114 -0.97 -9.97 9.08
N LEU A 115 -0.98 -9.14 10.12
CA LEU A 115 -0.08 -8.00 10.22
C LEU A 115 1.31 -8.35 10.74
N PHE A 116 1.41 -9.32 11.68
CA PHE A 116 2.68 -9.72 12.28
C PHE A 116 3.30 -10.96 11.63
N PHE A 117 2.48 -11.85 11.04
CA PHE A 117 2.97 -13.11 10.46
C PHE A 117 2.61 -13.27 8.98
N GLY A 118 2.19 -12.17 8.36
CA GLY A 118 1.87 -12.13 6.94
C GLY A 118 3.09 -11.87 6.06
N LEU A 119 2.83 -11.42 4.84
CA LEU A 119 3.87 -10.97 3.93
C LEU A 119 4.37 -9.58 4.33
N ARG A 120 5.70 -9.38 4.31
CA ARG A 120 6.33 -8.09 4.58
C ARG A 120 5.86 -7.01 3.60
N TYR A 121 5.75 -7.37 2.35
CA TYR A 121 5.18 -6.57 1.27
C TYR A 121 4.50 -7.50 0.26
N ARG A 122 3.66 -6.95 -0.60
CA ARG A 122 2.93 -7.71 -1.62
C ARG A 122 3.13 -7.00 -2.95
N PRO A 123 4.18 -7.36 -3.70
CA PRO A 123 4.42 -6.74 -4.99
C PRO A 123 3.33 -7.15 -5.98
N ILE A 124 2.96 -6.19 -6.83
CA ILE A 124 2.17 -6.45 -8.02
C ILE A 124 3.13 -6.33 -9.19
N ARG A 125 3.38 -7.45 -9.86
CA ARG A 125 4.32 -7.52 -10.99
C ARG A 125 3.60 -7.30 -12.30
N PHE A 126 3.96 -6.23 -12.96
CA PHE A 126 3.59 -5.95 -14.34
C PHE A 126 4.61 -6.65 -15.25
N HIS A 127 4.24 -7.78 -15.82
CA HIS A 127 5.13 -8.56 -16.68
C HIS A 127 4.83 -8.25 -18.14
N ARG A 128 5.73 -7.48 -18.77
CA ARG A 128 5.52 -6.92 -20.11
C ARG A 128 5.43 -8.00 -21.19
N GLU A 129 6.38 -8.91 -21.23
CA GLU A 129 6.44 -9.95 -22.28
C GLU A 129 5.29 -10.94 -22.18
N ALA A 130 4.94 -11.39 -20.97
CA ALA A 130 3.80 -12.26 -20.77
C ALA A 130 2.45 -11.54 -20.92
N ARG A 131 2.43 -10.20 -21.01
CA ARG A 131 1.20 -9.40 -21.04
C ARG A 131 0.27 -9.77 -19.88
N LYS A 132 0.81 -9.87 -18.67
CA LYS A 132 0.10 -10.25 -17.46
C LYS A 132 0.51 -9.41 -16.27
N LEU A 133 -0.41 -9.28 -15.32
CA LEU A 133 -0.09 -8.88 -13.96
C LEU A 133 -0.11 -10.10 -13.05
N PHE A 134 0.88 -10.17 -12.17
CA PHE A 134 0.94 -11.16 -11.11
C PHE A 134 0.79 -10.46 -9.77
N THR A 135 -0.18 -10.87 -8.95
CA THR A 135 -0.32 -10.37 -7.58
C THR A 135 -0.17 -11.50 -6.60
N ILE A 136 0.71 -11.29 -5.63
CA ILE A 136 1.08 -12.32 -4.66
C ILE A 136 0.16 -12.28 -3.44
N ARG A 137 -0.22 -13.47 -2.95
CA ARG A 137 -1.05 -13.66 -1.77
C ARG A 137 -0.40 -14.65 -0.83
N THR A 138 -0.62 -14.48 0.45
CA THR A 138 -0.07 -15.39 1.45
C THR A 138 -0.49 -16.83 1.16
N ARG A 139 0.51 -17.74 1.10
CA ARG A 139 0.28 -19.18 0.96
C ARG A 139 -0.62 -19.73 2.07
N ARG A 140 -1.24 -20.88 1.81
CA ARG A 140 -2.04 -21.58 2.81
C ARG A 140 -1.17 -22.00 4.00
N PHE A 141 -1.75 -22.07 5.19
CA PHE A 141 -1.04 -22.42 6.41
C PHE A 141 -0.33 -23.81 6.32
N PHE A 142 -0.93 -24.74 5.61
CA PHE A 142 -0.41 -26.11 5.37
C PHE A 142 0.21 -26.27 3.97
N ALA A 143 0.79 -25.21 3.41
CA ALA A 143 1.49 -25.30 2.14
C ALA A 143 2.69 -26.24 2.24
N LYS A 144 2.93 -27.02 1.18
CA LYS A 144 4.05 -27.98 1.11
C LYS A 144 5.39 -27.23 1.12
N PRO A 145 6.46 -27.84 1.66
CA PRO A 145 7.81 -27.29 1.52
C PRO A 145 8.14 -27.05 0.03
N GLY A 146 8.67 -25.88 -0.29
CA GLY A 146 8.99 -25.47 -1.66
C GLY A 146 7.81 -24.93 -2.48
N GLU A 147 6.58 -25.01 -1.98
CA GLU A 147 5.44 -24.34 -2.60
C GLU A 147 5.53 -22.82 -2.32
N GLY A 148 5.58 -22.03 -3.40
CA GLY A 148 5.58 -20.57 -3.30
C GLY A 148 4.27 -20.00 -2.75
N ASP A 149 4.18 -18.71 -2.68
CA ASP A 149 2.96 -18.02 -2.32
C ASP A 149 1.91 -18.15 -3.44
N ILE A 150 0.64 -17.97 -3.08
CA ILE A 150 -0.45 -18.03 -4.07
C ILE A 150 -0.33 -16.79 -4.97
N VAL A 151 -0.35 -17.00 -6.28
CA VAL A 151 -0.33 -15.91 -7.25
C VAL A 151 -1.65 -15.89 -8.01
N TRP A 152 -2.19 -14.69 -8.16
CA TRP A 152 -3.28 -14.42 -9.07
C TRP A 152 -2.71 -13.82 -10.35
N GLU A 153 -3.03 -14.44 -11.47
CA GLU A 153 -2.69 -13.94 -12.78
C GLU A 153 -3.87 -13.16 -13.35
N VAL A 154 -3.55 -12.02 -13.93
CA VAL A 154 -4.52 -11.16 -14.60
C VAL A 154 -3.97 -10.82 -15.98
N PRO A 155 -4.71 -11.09 -17.06
CA PRO A 155 -4.28 -10.71 -18.40
C PRO A 155 -4.23 -9.18 -18.50
N TRP A 156 -3.21 -8.67 -19.18
CA TRP A 156 -3.15 -7.27 -19.60
C TRP A 156 -3.73 -7.17 -21.01
N ALA A 157 -5.05 -7.14 -21.08
CA ALA A 157 -5.84 -7.17 -22.30
C ALA A 157 -6.99 -6.16 -22.25
N GLU A 158 -7.55 -5.78 -23.39
CA GLU A 158 -8.57 -4.72 -23.46
C GLU A 158 -9.88 -5.09 -22.74
N ASP A 159 -10.16 -6.38 -22.59
CA ASP A 159 -11.29 -6.89 -21.83
C ASP A 159 -11.08 -6.85 -20.32
N SER A 160 -9.83 -6.70 -19.86
CA SER A 160 -9.52 -6.56 -18.44
C SER A 160 -10.14 -5.29 -17.86
N ILE A 161 -10.72 -5.43 -16.67
CA ILE A 161 -11.51 -4.36 -16.06
C ILE A 161 -10.70 -3.67 -14.97
N PHE A 162 -10.05 -2.58 -15.33
CA PHE A 162 -9.40 -1.65 -14.40
C PHE A 162 -10.27 -0.42 -14.23
N CYS A 163 -10.44 0.02 -12.99
CA CYS A 163 -11.30 1.16 -12.67
C CYS A 163 -10.62 2.07 -11.64
N LEU A 164 -10.89 3.36 -11.74
CA LEU A 164 -10.64 4.27 -10.64
C LEU A 164 -11.76 4.10 -9.63
N HIS A 165 -11.46 3.57 -8.45
CA HIS A 165 -12.42 3.38 -7.37
C HIS A 165 -12.45 4.60 -6.45
N ARG A 166 -13.65 4.95 -6.01
CA ARG A 166 -13.90 5.99 -5.02
C ARG A 166 -14.47 5.40 -3.75
N GLU A 167 -13.90 5.77 -2.62
CA GLU A 167 -14.40 5.41 -1.30
C GLU A 167 -14.53 6.67 -0.43
N ASP A 168 -15.74 6.95 0.01
CA ASP A 168 -16.00 8.05 0.94
C ASP A 168 -15.83 7.55 2.37
N THR A 169 -14.87 8.11 3.08
CA THR A 169 -14.58 7.80 4.48
C THR A 169 -14.87 9.00 5.38
N SER A 170 -14.89 8.79 6.69
CA SER A 170 -15.02 9.89 7.67
C SER A 170 -13.87 10.90 7.60
N PHE A 171 -12.75 10.54 7.00
CA PHE A 171 -11.55 11.40 6.85
C PHE A 171 -11.43 12.02 5.46
N GLY A 172 -12.40 11.78 4.58
CA GLY A 172 -12.42 12.31 3.22
C GLY A 172 -12.61 11.22 2.16
N THR A 173 -12.62 11.66 0.91
CA THR A 173 -12.73 10.75 -0.24
C THR A 173 -11.37 10.20 -0.61
N ILE A 174 -11.27 8.89 -0.72
CA ILE A 174 -10.07 8.15 -1.14
C ILE A 174 -10.31 7.59 -2.54
N PHE A 175 -9.29 7.71 -3.38
CA PHE A 175 -9.27 7.11 -4.72
C PHE A 175 -8.12 6.10 -4.82
N HIS A 176 -8.35 5.02 -5.53
CA HIS A 176 -7.31 4.05 -5.89
C HIS A 176 -7.71 3.25 -7.12
N ILE A 177 -6.72 2.66 -7.79
CA ILE A 177 -6.96 1.85 -8.97
C ILE A 177 -7.28 0.43 -8.53
N ARG A 178 -8.38 -0.12 -9.01
CA ARG A 178 -8.83 -1.50 -8.78
C ARG A 178 -8.87 -2.29 -10.07
N HIS A 179 -8.56 -3.57 -9.95
CA HIS A 179 -8.88 -4.57 -10.96
C HIS A 179 -10.04 -5.44 -10.49
N TYR A 180 -10.96 -5.73 -11.41
CA TYR A 180 -12.09 -6.62 -11.19
C TYR A 180 -12.01 -7.81 -12.14
N THR A 181 -12.14 -9.03 -11.60
CA THR A 181 -12.43 -10.23 -12.37
C THR A 181 -13.89 -10.57 -12.16
N VAL A 182 -14.63 -10.78 -13.23
CA VAL A 182 -16.06 -11.12 -13.20
C VAL A 182 -16.30 -12.53 -13.74
N ASP A 183 -17.40 -13.14 -13.34
CA ASP A 183 -17.93 -14.36 -13.94
C ASP A 183 -18.76 -14.08 -15.20
N ASP A 184 -19.30 -15.13 -15.82
CA ASP A 184 -20.14 -15.04 -17.01
C ASP A 184 -21.46 -14.28 -16.77
N HIS A 185 -21.83 -14.07 -15.50
CA HIS A 185 -23.03 -13.32 -15.08
C HIS A 185 -22.71 -11.85 -14.75
N GLY A 186 -21.44 -11.43 -14.88
CA GLY A 186 -21.00 -10.08 -14.55
C GLY A 186 -20.78 -9.82 -13.05
N ASN A 187 -20.79 -10.86 -12.21
CA ASN A 187 -20.54 -10.70 -10.79
C ASN A 187 -19.03 -10.79 -10.50
N VAL A 188 -18.55 -9.98 -9.58
CA VAL A 188 -17.16 -9.92 -9.17
C VAL A 188 -16.75 -11.22 -8.47
N THR A 189 -15.75 -11.90 -9.01
CA THR A 189 -15.12 -13.09 -8.41
C THR A 189 -13.84 -12.76 -7.67
N ARG A 190 -13.08 -11.76 -8.15
CA ARG A 190 -11.84 -11.28 -7.54
C ARG A 190 -11.71 -9.79 -7.70
N VAL A 191 -11.13 -9.15 -6.70
CA VAL A 191 -10.80 -7.72 -6.73
C VAL A 191 -9.51 -7.46 -5.96
N PHE A 192 -8.68 -6.55 -6.46
CA PHE A 192 -7.49 -6.06 -5.75
C PHE A 192 -7.17 -4.63 -6.18
N SER A 193 -6.48 -3.90 -5.31
CA SER A 193 -6.02 -2.54 -5.57
C SER A 193 -4.56 -2.53 -5.97
N ILE A 194 -4.18 -1.57 -6.79
CA ILE A 194 -2.85 -1.41 -7.36
C ILE A 194 -2.31 -0.03 -6.99
N GLY A 195 -1.04 0.04 -6.60
CA GLY A 195 -0.34 1.28 -6.34
C GLY A 195 -0.72 1.89 -5.00
N ARG A 196 -0.98 3.19 -4.99
CA ARG A 196 -1.23 4.00 -3.80
C ARG A 196 -2.72 4.32 -3.64
N GLU A 197 -3.06 4.73 -2.42
CA GLU A 197 -4.31 5.43 -2.16
C GLU A 197 -4.08 6.94 -2.26
N TRP A 198 -5.07 7.64 -2.82
CA TRP A 198 -5.03 9.06 -3.08
C TRP A 198 -6.18 9.74 -2.35
N THR A 199 -5.88 10.74 -1.53
CA THR A 199 -6.90 11.41 -0.71
C THR A 199 -7.29 12.74 -1.32
N GLY A 200 -8.59 12.90 -1.57
CA GLY A 200 -9.17 14.13 -2.11
C GLY A 200 -9.16 14.20 -3.65
N LYS A 201 -10.08 15.00 -4.17
CA LYS A 201 -10.31 15.11 -5.63
C LYS A 201 -9.09 15.63 -6.41
N GLN A 202 -8.27 16.47 -5.79
CA GLN A 202 -7.08 17.04 -6.41
C GLN A 202 -6.00 16.00 -6.74
N GLN A 203 -6.03 14.84 -6.07
CA GLN A 203 -5.05 13.79 -6.29
C GLN A 203 -5.48 12.74 -7.34
N VAL A 204 -6.68 12.88 -7.91
CA VAL A 204 -7.15 11.98 -8.99
C VAL A 204 -6.24 12.06 -10.20
N GLU A 205 -5.76 13.24 -10.56
CA GLU A 205 -4.83 13.44 -11.70
C GLU A 205 -3.52 12.66 -11.47
N MET A 206 -3.04 12.62 -10.22
CA MET A 206 -1.85 11.83 -9.88
C MET A 206 -2.10 10.32 -10.01
N ALA A 207 -3.29 9.85 -9.64
CA ALA A 207 -3.67 8.46 -9.87
C ALA A 207 -3.72 8.12 -11.36
N LEU A 208 -4.25 9.03 -12.19
CA LEU A 208 -4.33 8.86 -13.64
C LEU A 208 -2.95 8.93 -14.30
N ALA A 209 -2.07 9.83 -13.85
CA ALA A 209 -0.69 9.91 -14.32
C ALA A 209 0.10 8.64 -13.99
N GLN A 210 -0.14 8.07 -12.80
CA GLN A 210 0.45 6.79 -12.41
C GLN A 210 -0.09 5.63 -13.26
N TRP A 211 -1.40 5.63 -13.59
CA TRP A 211 -1.98 4.68 -14.53
C TRP A 211 -1.33 4.76 -15.91
N ASN A 212 -1.17 5.97 -16.43
CA ASN A 212 -0.49 6.21 -17.72
C ASN A 212 0.96 5.71 -17.70
N TYR A 213 1.66 5.85 -16.58
CA TYR A 213 3.02 5.33 -16.41
C TYR A 213 3.06 3.80 -16.58
N TRP A 214 2.13 3.07 -15.95
CA TRP A 214 2.05 1.62 -16.09
C TRP A 214 1.62 1.18 -17.49
N CYS A 215 0.70 1.90 -18.11
CA CYS A 215 0.31 1.66 -19.50
C CYS A 215 1.50 1.84 -20.46
N SER A 216 2.26 2.93 -20.30
CA SER A 216 3.46 3.18 -21.10
C SER A 216 4.50 2.10 -20.91
N TYR A 217 4.76 1.68 -19.65
CA TYR A 217 5.67 0.59 -19.36
C TYR A 217 5.25 -0.71 -20.04
N MET A 218 3.99 -1.08 -19.94
CA MET A 218 3.47 -2.32 -20.54
C MET A 218 3.41 -2.28 -22.07
N LYS A 219 3.29 -1.11 -22.67
CA LYS A 219 3.25 -0.91 -24.12
C LYS A 219 4.64 -0.81 -24.72
N ASP A 220 5.42 0.17 -24.26
CA ASP A 220 6.66 0.61 -24.89
C ASP A 220 7.91 0.16 -24.11
N GLY A 221 7.74 -0.36 -22.90
CA GLY A 221 8.81 -0.72 -21.98
C GLY A 221 9.35 0.48 -21.20
N PRO A 222 10.50 0.32 -20.53
CA PRO A 222 11.07 1.37 -19.68
C PRO A 222 11.75 2.49 -20.45
N ASN A 223 11.95 2.33 -21.77
CA ASN A 223 12.63 3.32 -22.58
C ASN A 223 11.78 4.60 -22.71
N GLY A 224 12.40 5.75 -22.35
CA GLY A 224 11.70 7.04 -22.40
C GLY A 224 10.74 7.33 -21.25
N LEU A 225 10.55 6.39 -20.32
CA LEU A 225 9.79 6.66 -19.11
C LEU A 225 10.58 7.57 -18.13
N PRO A 226 9.87 8.49 -17.45
CA PRO A 226 10.47 9.21 -16.33
C PRO A 226 10.99 8.24 -15.27
N LYS A 227 12.11 8.54 -14.64
CA LYS A 227 12.57 7.73 -13.51
C LYS A 227 11.56 7.81 -12.36
N PRO A 228 11.28 6.69 -11.67
CA PRO A 228 10.48 6.71 -10.46
C PRO A 228 10.99 7.74 -9.46
N MET A 229 10.10 8.47 -8.83
CA MET A 229 10.50 9.47 -7.82
C MET A 229 11.13 8.81 -6.59
N LEU A 230 10.76 7.59 -6.30
CA LEU A 230 11.21 6.81 -5.17
C LEU A 230 11.14 5.33 -5.50
N PHE A 231 12.22 4.60 -5.26
CA PHE A 231 12.21 3.15 -5.18
C PHE A 231 12.01 2.73 -3.73
N HIS A 232 10.96 1.96 -3.46
CA HIS A 232 10.75 1.39 -2.13
C HIS A 232 11.74 0.27 -1.85
N THR A 233 12.24 0.21 -0.62
CA THR A 233 13.11 -0.88 -0.20
C THR A 233 12.28 -2.13 0.16
N GLN A 234 12.78 -3.28 -0.24
CA GLN A 234 12.24 -4.59 0.18
C GLN A 234 12.76 -4.96 1.59
N HIS A 235 13.95 -4.45 1.94
CA HIS A 235 14.63 -4.66 3.23
C HIS A 235 14.73 -3.34 3.99
N GLU A 236 13.68 -3.04 4.75
CA GLU A 236 13.56 -1.79 5.46
C GLU A 236 14.41 -1.80 6.73
N THR A 237 15.34 -0.84 6.83
CA THR A 237 16.15 -0.62 8.04
C THR A 237 15.38 0.16 9.10
N PRO A 238 15.79 0.15 10.39
CA PRO A 238 15.19 0.98 11.42
C PRO A 238 15.22 2.49 11.09
N ARG A 239 16.30 2.96 10.45
CA ARG A 239 16.42 4.33 9.96
C ARG A 239 15.37 4.64 8.89
N GLU A 240 15.17 3.73 7.94
CA GLU A 240 14.17 3.86 6.90
C GLU A 240 12.75 3.87 7.48
N SER A 241 12.46 2.98 8.43
CA SER A 241 11.17 2.96 9.15
C SER A 241 10.90 4.28 9.88
N PHE A 242 11.93 4.89 10.47
CA PHE A 242 11.82 6.20 11.12
C PHE A 242 11.53 7.31 10.11
N LEU A 243 12.31 7.37 9.03
CA LEU A 243 12.12 8.39 7.99
C LEU A 243 10.76 8.23 7.30
N PHE A 244 10.35 7.00 7.00
CA PHE A 244 9.02 6.74 6.47
C PHE A 244 7.91 7.27 7.40
N SER A 245 8.02 7.00 8.70
CA SER A 245 7.04 7.49 9.69
C SER A 245 7.08 9.01 9.81
N LEU A 246 8.26 9.61 9.83
CA LEU A 246 8.45 11.06 9.86
C LEU A 246 7.79 11.75 8.66
N TYR A 247 8.00 11.21 7.45
CA TYR A 247 7.42 11.75 6.22
C TYR A 247 5.90 11.56 6.18
N SER A 248 5.39 10.45 6.68
CA SER A 248 3.95 10.18 6.75
C SER A 248 3.20 11.17 7.65
N PHE A 249 3.85 11.75 8.66
CA PHE A 249 3.24 12.72 9.59
C PHE A 249 3.41 14.19 9.20
N GLY A 250 3.92 14.45 8.01
CA GLY A 250 3.93 15.80 7.48
C GLY A 250 5.22 16.57 7.75
N MET A 251 6.16 16.46 6.84
CA MET A 251 7.37 17.26 6.85
C MET A 251 7.13 18.76 6.64
N ARG A 252 5.95 19.18 6.16
CA ARG A 252 5.58 20.60 6.06
C ARG A 252 5.18 21.23 7.39
N ALA A 253 4.93 20.42 8.42
CA ALA A 253 4.60 20.96 9.71
C ALA A 253 5.77 21.81 10.26
N PRO A 254 5.50 22.94 10.90
CA PRO A 254 6.52 23.73 11.59
C PRO A 254 7.32 22.85 12.55
N VAL A 255 8.60 23.18 12.76
CA VAL A 255 9.52 22.39 13.60
C VAL A 255 8.91 22.09 14.98
N PHE A 256 8.22 23.05 15.57
CA PHE A 256 7.53 22.86 16.85
C PHE A 256 6.49 21.75 16.81
N ILE A 257 5.66 21.68 15.76
CA ILE A 257 4.64 20.63 15.61
C ILE A 257 5.31 19.29 15.40
N ARG A 258 6.40 19.23 14.62
CA ARG A 258 7.18 17.98 14.43
C ARG A 258 7.74 17.47 15.74
N LEU A 259 8.29 18.35 16.58
CA LEU A 259 8.79 17.99 17.91
C LEU A 259 7.67 17.48 18.82
N LEU A 260 6.51 18.14 18.78
CA LEU A 260 5.33 17.71 19.55
C LEU A 260 4.85 16.31 19.09
N MET A 261 4.91 16.02 17.79
CA MET A 261 4.50 14.73 17.21
C MET A 261 5.57 13.64 17.33
N MET A 262 6.80 13.97 17.75
CA MET A 262 7.91 13.02 17.80
C MET A 262 7.60 11.76 18.61
N PRO A 263 6.95 11.80 19.80
CA PRO A 263 6.59 10.58 20.51
C PRO A 263 5.71 9.64 19.69
N LEU A 264 4.75 10.19 18.96
CA LEU A 264 3.85 9.43 18.10
C LEU A 264 4.61 8.85 16.89
N ILE A 265 5.48 9.63 16.26
CA ILE A 265 6.35 9.20 15.17
C ILE A 265 7.22 8.03 15.62
N LEU A 266 7.80 8.10 16.82
CA LEU A 266 8.60 7.02 17.39
C LEU A 266 7.77 5.75 17.63
N VAL A 267 6.55 5.88 18.15
CA VAL A 267 5.63 4.74 18.33
C VAL A 267 5.37 4.07 16.98
N PHE A 268 5.00 4.81 15.95
CA PHE A 268 4.77 4.25 14.62
C PHE A 268 6.03 3.62 14.01
N THR A 269 7.19 4.23 14.26
CA THR A 269 8.48 3.67 13.83
C THR A 269 8.72 2.29 14.46
N VAL A 270 8.55 2.19 15.78
CA VAL A 270 8.72 0.92 16.50
C VAL A 270 7.71 -0.13 16.01
N MET A 271 6.45 0.26 15.83
CA MET A 271 5.42 -0.65 15.31
C MET A 271 5.74 -1.14 13.89
N ARG A 272 6.27 -0.26 13.03
CA ARG A 272 6.70 -0.64 11.69
C ARG A 272 7.91 -1.59 11.72
N ILE A 273 8.90 -1.33 12.57
CA ILE A 273 10.06 -2.22 12.77
C ILE A 273 9.59 -3.61 13.23
N ILE A 274 8.72 -3.69 14.24
CA ILE A 274 8.18 -4.95 14.74
C ILE A 274 7.44 -5.70 13.63
N ALA A 275 6.58 -5.00 12.88
CA ALA A 275 5.86 -5.61 11.76
C ALA A 275 6.81 -6.17 10.70
N ASN A 276 7.85 -5.41 10.33
CA ASN A 276 8.82 -5.86 9.33
C ASN A 276 9.67 -7.03 9.82
N ALA A 277 10.03 -7.06 11.11
CA ALA A 277 10.79 -8.14 11.73
C ALA A 277 10.00 -9.46 11.85
N THR A 278 8.69 -9.38 12.05
CA THR A 278 7.84 -10.56 12.24
C THR A 278 7.22 -11.09 10.95
N CYS A 279 7.14 -10.26 9.91
CA CYS A 279 6.64 -10.65 8.59
C CYS A 279 7.72 -11.35 7.77
N ARG A 280 7.29 -12.24 6.88
CA ARG A 280 8.16 -12.91 5.93
C ARG A 280 8.15 -12.23 4.55
N GLU A 281 9.18 -12.48 3.78
CA GLU A 281 9.26 -12.07 2.39
C GLU A 281 8.32 -12.89 1.50
N PRO A 282 7.80 -12.29 0.42
CA PRO A 282 7.06 -13.03 -0.59
C PRO A 282 7.98 -13.99 -1.33
N ILE A 283 7.46 -15.18 -1.62
CA ILE A 283 8.17 -16.22 -2.40
C ILE A 283 7.40 -16.40 -3.69
N TRP A 284 7.99 -15.98 -4.80
CA TRP A 284 7.42 -16.23 -6.10
C TRP A 284 7.48 -17.70 -6.46
N PRO A 285 6.45 -18.26 -7.12
CA PRO A 285 6.52 -19.59 -7.71
C PRO A 285 7.64 -19.66 -8.76
N THR A 286 8.36 -20.79 -8.82
CA THR A 286 9.50 -21.00 -9.71
C THR A 286 9.17 -20.71 -11.19
N ALA A 287 7.95 -21.03 -11.62
CA ALA A 287 7.52 -20.75 -12.99
C ALA A 287 7.51 -19.23 -13.30
N ILE A 288 7.12 -18.38 -12.32
CA ILE A 288 7.12 -16.92 -12.48
C ILE A 288 8.54 -16.38 -12.39
N GLU A 289 9.38 -16.93 -11.53
CA GLU A 289 10.79 -16.55 -11.47
C GLU A 289 11.52 -16.84 -12.78
N GLN A 290 11.26 -17.99 -13.39
CA GLN A 290 11.87 -18.37 -14.67
C GLN A 290 11.49 -17.41 -15.80
N ILE A 291 10.22 -17.06 -15.96
CA ILE A 291 9.78 -16.11 -16.99
C ILE A 291 10.21 -14.66 -16.67
N SER A 292 10.53 -14.36 -15.43
CA SER A 292 10.99 -13.06 -14.95
C SER A 292 12.54 -12.98 -14.88
N ALA A 293 13.26 -13.93 -15.45
CA ALA A 293 14.72 -13.91 -15.44
C ALA A 293 15.24 -12.71 -16.25
N ILE A 294 16.04 -11.86 -15.61
CA ILE A 294 16.60 -10.63 -16.19
C ILE A 294 17.98 -10.93 -16.72
N SER A 295 18.33 -10.38 -17.90
CA SER A 295 19.70 -10.41 -18.38
C SER A 295 20.60 -9.62 -17.43
N PRO A 296 21.83 -10.12 -17.12
CA PRO A 296 22.80 -9.36 -16.33
C PRO A 296 23.14 -7.99 -16.93
N ASP A 297 23.03 -7.87 -18.25
CA ASP A 297 23.34 -6.67 -19.01
C ASP A 297 22.10 -5.80 -19.30
N ASP A 298 21.00 -6.02 -18.61
CA ASP A 298 19.79 -5.21 -18.81
C ASP A 298 20.04 -3.75 -18.47
N LEU A 299 19.99 -2.91 -19.49
CA LEU A 299 20.22 -1.47 -19.38
C LEU A 299 19.12 -0.74 -18.61
N TYR A 300 18.00 -1.36 -18.35
CA TYR A 300 16.84 -0.79 -17.68
C TYR A 300 16.59 -1.34 -16.27
N ALA A 301 17.45 -2.25 -15.82
CA ALA A 301 17.34 -2.78 -14.46
C ALA A 301 17.60 -1.67 -13.43
N GLU A 302 16.57 -1.29 -12.68
CA GLU A 302 16.61 -0.30 -11.59
C GLU A 302 15.89 -0.87 -10.34
N PRO A 303 16.37 -0.58 -9.10
CA PRO A 303 17.51 0.28 -8.80
C PRO A 303 18.87 -0.38 -9.08
N ARG A 304 19.81 0.40 -9.60
CA ARG A 304 21.21 -0.01 -9.79
C ARG A 304 22.07 0.37 -8.60
N SER A 305 23.32 -0.11 -8.62
CA SER A 305 24.33 0.40 -7.70
C SER A 305 24.44 1.93 -7.84
N GLY A 306 24.21 2.64 -6.72
CA GLY A 306 24.18 4.10 -6.69
C GLY A 306 22.80 4.76 -6.86
N THR A 307 21.77 4.03 -7.28
CA THR A 307 20.40 4.53 -7.23
C THR A 307 19.90 4.51 -5.78
N PRO A 308 19.39 5.65 -5.24
CA PRO A 308 18.89 5.69 -3.87
C PRO A 308 17.64 4.85 -3.75
N VAL A 309 17.58 4.05 -2.66
CA VAL A 309 16.45 3.17 -2.36
C VAL A 309 15.90 3.48 -0.97
N GLY A 310 14.60 3.66 -0.88
CA GLY A 310 13.93 4.10 0.32
C GLY A 310 13.95 5.61 0.53
N TRP A 311 13.18 6.07 1.50
CA TRP A 311 12.98 7.49 1.78
C TRP A 311 14.27 8.19 2.21
N GLY A 312 15.06 7.53 3.07
CA GLY A 312 16.27 8.13 3.63
C GLY A 312 17.30 8.49 2.58
N ASP A 313 17.65 7.54 1.76
CA ASP A 313 18.70 7.73 0.75
C ASP A 313 18.20 8.59 -0.40
N THR A 314 16.92 8.46 -0.77
CA THR A 314 16.32 9.30 -1.81
C THR A 314 16.29 10.77 -1.40
N VAL A 315 15.92 11.08 -0.15
CA VAL A 315 15.91 12.47 0.36
C VAL A 315 17.30 13.05 0.38
N LEU A 316 18.30 12.30 0.83
CA LEU A 316 19.68 12.76 0.84
C LEU A 316 20.22 13.00 -0.57
N ALA A 317 19.92 12.10 -1.51
CA ALA A 317 20.32 12.27 -2.90
C ALA A 317 19.64 13.49 -3.53
N GLN A 318 18.38 13.74 -3.19
CA GLN A 318 17.66 14.92 -3.64
C GLN A 318 18.24 16.22 -3.07
N GLN A 319 18.58 16.26 -1.79
CA GLN A 319 19.24 17.42 -1.18
C GLN A 319 20.56 17.77 -1.89
N ARG A 320 21.29 16.75 -2.35
CA ARG A 320 22.53 16.90 -3.13
C ARG A 320 22.28 17.21 -4.62
N GLY A 321 21.02 17.09 -5.08
CA GLY A 321 20.65 17.26 -6.49
C GLY A 321 21.11 16.11 -7.39
N GLU A 322 21.29 14.92 -6.83
CA GLU A 322 21.77 13.72 -7.53
C GLU A 322 20.63 12.86 -8.07
N TYR A 323 19.43 12.97 -7.47
CA TYR A 323 18.29 12.11 -7.83
C TYR A 323 16.94 12.77 -7.48
N PRO A 324 15.87 12.57 -8.30
CA PRO A 324 15.93 12.23 -9.70
C PRO A 324 16.61 13.36 -10.49
N ASN A 325 17.14 13.11 -11.69
CA ASN A 325 17.72 14.16 -12.52
C ASN A 325 16.63 15.14 -12.95
N GLY A 326 16.64 16.36 -12.43
CA GLY A 326 15.63 17.36 -12.69
C GLY A 326 15.75 18.59 -11.79
N PRO A 327 14.84 19.56 -11.88
CA PRO A 327 14.83 20.70 -10.98
C PRO A 327 14.76 20.23 -9.53
N LYS A 328 15.57 20.83 -8.65
CA LYS A 328 15.64 20.48 -7.23
C LYS A 328 14.29 20.76 -6.55
N ALA A 329 13.49 19.71 -6.33
CA ALA A 329 12.39 19.82 -5.40
C ALA A 329 12.95 19.94 -3.98
N ARG A 330 12.32 20.75 -3.12
CA ARG A 330 12.73 20.82 -1.71
C ARG A 330 12.29 19.52 -1.02
N VAL A 331 13.11 19.04 -0.08
CA VAL A 331 12.76 17.85 0.73
C VAL A 331 11.40 17.98 1.40
N GLU A 332 11.05 19.19 1.81
CA GLU A 332 9.75 19.54 2.38
C GLU A 332 8.60 19.37 1.38
N ASP A 333 8.86 19.54 0.09
CA ASP A 333 7.87 19.30 -0.96
C ASP A 333 7.65 17.81 -1.22
N TRP A 334 8.61 16.96 -0.89
CA TRP A 334 8.55 15.51 -1.05
C TRP A 334 7.57 14.83 -0.08
N GLY A 335 7.69 15.16 1.20
CA GLY A 335 6.93 14.48 2.25
C GLY A 335 5.42 14.65 2.10
N VAL A 336 4.99 15.82 1.74
CA VAL A 336 3.55 16.14 1.63
C VAL A 336 3.04 15.93 0.22
N ASN A 337 3.83 16.20 -0.81
CA ASN A 337 3.40 16.03 -2.21
C ASN A 337 3.20 14.58 -2.60
N LEU A 338 3.94 13.65 -2.00
CA LEU A 338 3.64 12.23 -2.17
C LEU A 338 2.36 11.81 -1.46
N MET A 339 1.85 12.60 -0.51
CA MET A 339 0.74 12.22 0.35
C MET A 339 -0.49 13.14 0.28
N ALA A 340 -0.35 14.45 0.06
CA ALA A 340 -1.44 15.37 0.34
C ALA A 340 -1.79 16.39 -0.73
N GLU A 341 -0.86 16.98 -1.45
CA GLU A 341 -1.19 18.08 -2.37
C GLU A 341 -0.43 17.92 -3.67
N GLY A 342 -1.16 17.58 -4.70
CA GLY A 342 -0.61 17.37 -6.01
C GLY A 342 0.31 18.49 -6.46
N MET A 343 1.45 18.12 -7.05
CA MET A 343 2.14 18.96 -7.98
C MET A 343 1.25 19.14 -9.21
N LEU A 344 0.07 19.72 -9.02
CA LEU A 344 -0.76 20.16 -10.13
C LEU A 344 -0.14 21.45 -10.63
N GLN A 345 0.41 21.41 -11.82
CA GLN A 345 0.72 22.66 -12.52
C GLN A 345 -0.59 23.45 -12.67
N PRO A 346 -0.57 24.78 -12.39
CA PRO A 346 -1.74 25.61 -12.59
C PRO A 346 -2.18 25.51 -14.06
N GLY A 347 -3.33 24.93 -14.33
CA GLY A 347 -3.90 24.84 -15.67
C GLY A 347 -4.31 23.45 -16.17
N SER A 348 -3.93 22.36 -15.50
CA SER A 348 -4.43 21.04 -15.86
C SER A 348 -5.91 20.91 -15.46
N ARG A 349 -6.78 20.70 -16.43
CA ARG A 349 -8.21 20.43 -16.20
C ARG A 349 -8.43 18.93 -16.16
N ILE A 350 -8.97 18.45 -15.05
CA ILE A 350 -9.46 17.07 -14.96
C ILE A 350 -10.66 16.95 -15.89
N LEU A 351 -10.51 16.20 -16.96
CA LEU A 351 -11.65 15.67 -17.69
C LEU A 351 -12.04 14.35 -17.02
N LEU A 352 -12.75 14.43 -15.90
CA LEU A 352 -13.53 13.29 -15.46
C LEU A 352 -14.59 13.07 -16.53
N PRO A 353 -14.73 11.86 -17.09
CA PRO A 353 -15.87 11.57 -17.92
C PRO A 353 -17.13 11.83 -17.09
N THR A 354 -17.98 12.70 -17.60
CA THR A 354 -19.30 13.04 -17.02
C THR A 354 -20.20 11.84 -17.00
#